data_39d36fcded62444a969799b7691c8cf9
#
_entry.id   39d36fcded62444a969799b7691c8cf9
#
_cell.length_a   1.000
_cell.length_b   1.000
_cell.length_c   1.000
_cell.angle_alpha   90.00
_cell.angle_beta   90.00
_cell.angle_gamma   90.00
#
_symmetry.space_group_name_H-M   'P 1'
#
loop_
_entity.id
_entity.type
_entity.pdbx_description
1 polymer ?
#
loop_
_entity_poly.entity_id
_entity_poly.type
_entity_poly.pdbx_seq_one_letter_code
_entity_poly.pdbx_strand_id
1 'polypeptide(L)'
;MINKIISFSINNKFIIGLLIVALVGTGVWSMATINLGSVPDITNNQVQVITTAPNLGTEDIEQFVTYPVELAMANLPNVIELRSVSRFGLSVVTIVFDDEAGTYLPRQLVQEKLAEVSEEIPEGFGSPFMAPITTGLGEIFQYTLKIKEGYEDQYDAMELRTIQDWIVKRQMALVPGVVEVNAFGGYVKQYEIALNPDKLKSFGITMSEVFEALKMNNANTGGAYIEKNHQANFIRGEGLARSLEDLENTVVITQNGTPVLIRDVAEKVGYGSQIRYGAFTQDGKETVGGQILMLKGQSANNVINNVQSRIKEIQKSLPE
;
A
#
# COMPACT_ATOMS: atom_id res chain seq x y z
N MET A 1 -5.37 25.75 56.93
CA MET A 1 -5.88 25.79 55.53
C MET A 1 -7.22 25.08 55.39
N ILE A 2 -7.36 23.84 55.83
CA ILE A 2 -8.58 23.03 55.69
C ILE A 2 -9.85 23.71 56.25
N ASN A 3 -9.81 24.29 57.48
CA ASN A 3 -10.96 24.99 58.07
C ASN A 3 -11.43 26.18 57.22
N LYS A 4 -10.55 26.89 56.50
CA LYS A 4 -10.95 27.98 55.60
C LYS A 4 -11.67 27.46 54.36
N ILE A 5 -11.25 26.32 53.82
CA ILE A 5 -11.89 25.67 52.68
C ILE A 5 -13.28 25.17 53.06
N ILE A 6 -13.42 24.52 54.23
CA ILE A 6 -14.71 24.05 54.74
C ILE A 6 -15.66 25.20 54.96
N SER A 7 -15.20 26.26 55.63
CA SER A 7 -16.02 27.46 55.88
C SER A 7 -16.47 28.15 54.60
N PHE A 8 -15.56 28.26 53.60
CA PHE A 8 -15.89 28.78 52.28
C PHE A 8 -16.94 27.93 51.56
N SER A 9 -16.80 26.60 51.59
CA SER A 9 -17.75 25.68 50.96
C SER A 9 -19.15 25.75 51.56
N ILE A 10 -19.24 25.86 52.88
CA ILE A 10 -20.53 25.96 53.57
C ILE A 10 -21.22 27.32 53.31
N ASN A 11 -20.44 28.39 53.24
CA ASN A 11 -20.98 29.73 53.03
C ASN A 11 -21.32 30.05 51.58
N ASN A 12 -20.68 29.40 50.61
CA ASN A 12 -20.85 29.66 49.18
C ASN A 12 -21.46 28.47 48.44
N LYS A 13 -22.58 27.94 48.89
CA LYS A 13 -23.23 26.73 48.35
C LYS A 13 -23.50 26.81 46.84
N PHE A 14 -23.81 27.99 46.31
CA PHE A 14 -24.05 28.19 44.87
C PHE A 14 -22.76 27.98 44.05
N ILE A 15 -21.63 28.52 44.52
CA ILE A 15 -20.33 28.36 43.84
C ILE A 15 -19.89 26.89 43.86
N ILE A 16 -20.07 26.23 44.99
CA ILE A 16 -19.75 24.78 45.10
C ILE A 16 -20.65 23.94 44.21
N GLY A 17 -21.95 24.24 44.16
CA GLY A 17 -22.88 23.59 43.25
C GLY A 17 -22.48 23.74 41.78
N LEU A 18 -22.09 24.95 41.38
CA LEU A 18 -21.62 25.21 40.02
C LEU A 18 -20.31 24.47 39.71
N LEU A 19 -19.36 24.40 40.65
CA LEU A 19 -18.12 23.62 40.50
C LEU A 19 -18.39 22.11 40.35
N ILE A 20 -19.36 21.58 41.13
CA ILE A 20 -19.74 20.16 41.00
C ILE A 20 -20.35 19.89 39.62
N VAL A 21 -21.26 20.76 39.14
CA VAL A 21 -21.87 20.62 37.82
C VAL A 21 -20.80 20.70 36.71
N ALA A 22 -19.85 21.63 36.84
CA ALA A 22 -18.76 21.77 35.90
C ALA A 22 -17.87 20.51 35.92
N LEU A 23 -17.55 19.97 37.10
CA LEU A 23 -16.74 18.74 37.23
C LEU A 23 -17.46 17.53 36.62
N VAL A 24 -18.75 17.36 36.90
CA VAL A 24 -19.54 16.28 36.31
C VAL A 24 -19.64 16.46 34.80
N GLY A 25 -19.90 17.68 34.32
CA GLY A 25 -19.96 17.98 32.89
C GLY A 25 -18.66 17.68 32.15
N THR A 26 -17.52 18.11 32.72
CA THR A 26 -16.20 17.80 32.16
C THR A 26 -15.89 16.32 32.23
N GLY A 27 -16.29 15.62 33.30
CA GLY A 27 -16.12 14.16 33.42
C GLY A 27 -16.91 13.39 32.36
N VAL A 28 -18.17 13.73 32.15
CA VAL A 28 -19.01 13.11 31.10
C VAL A 28 -18.44 13.39 29.69
N TRP A 29 -18.02 14.63 29.45
CA TRP A 29 -17.39 15.01 28.19
C TRP A 29 -16.09 14.24 27.96
N SER A 30 -15.24 14.15 28.98
CA SER A 30 -13.99 13.39 28.91
C SER A 30 -14.21 11.89 28.64
N MET A 31 -15.22 11.28 29.31
CA MET A 31 -15.61 9.89 29.05
C MET A 31 -16.07 9.66 27.59
N ALA A 32 -16.74 10.61 27.00
CA ALA A 32 -17.25 10.53 25.63
C ALA A 32 -16.15 10.73 24.59
N THR A 33 -15.06 11.45 24.94
CA THR A 33 -13.99 11.81 24.01
C THR A 33 -12.71 11.01 24.18
N ILE A 34 -12.58 10.23 25.24
CA ILE A 34 -11.39 9.40 25.48
C ILE A 34 -11.24 8.34 24.40
N ASN A 35 -10.03 8.25 23.85
CA ASN A 35 -9.70 7.19 22.90
C ASN A 35 -9.50 5.87 23.65
N LEU A 36 -10.47 4.97 23.51
CA LEU A 36 -10.38 3.65 24.11
C LEU A 36 -9.64 2.70 23.16
N GLY A 37 -8.50 2.19 23.59
CA GLY A 37 -7.83 1.03 23.02
C GLY A 37 -8.11 -0.21 23.88
N SER A 38 -8.07 -1.40 23.29
CA SER A 38 -8.24 -2.66 24.03
C SER A 38 -7.08 -2.94 25.00
N VAL A 39 -5.89 -2.45 24.67
CA VAL A 39 -4.65 -2.51 25.49
C VAL A 39 -3.88 -1.20 25.31
N PRO A 40 -3.04 -0.82 26.32
CA PRO A 40 -2.15 0.33 26.16
C PRO A 40 -1.19 0.12 24.97
N ASP A 41 -1.05 1.13 24.15
CA ASP A 41 -0.07 1.11 23.05
C ASP A 41 1.32 1.46 23.62
N ILE A 42 2.17 0.46 23.67
CA ILE A 42 3.58 0.56 24.12
C ILE A 42 4.56 0.60 22.94
N THR A 43 4.07 0.80 21.73
CA THR A 43 4.91 0.86 20.54
C THR A 43 5.80 2.09 20.58
N ASN A 44 7.10 1.88 20.48
CA ASN A 44 8.08 2.96 20.41
C ASN A 44 7.76 3.97 19.29
N ASN A 45 8.28 5.16 19.42
CA ASN A 45 8.22 6.16 18.36
C ASN A 45 9.19 5.76 17.24
N GLN A 46 8.73 4.97 16.28
CA GLN A 46 9.57 4.37 15.24
C GLN A 46 9.10 4.68 13.83
N VAL A 47 10.07 4.75 12.93
CA VAL A 47 9.86 4.80 11.48
C VAL A 47 10.50 3.55 10.88
N GLN A 48 9.77 2.85 10.04
CA GLN A 48 10.28 1.68 9.31
C GLN A 48 10.47 2.04 7.85
N VAL A 49 11.63 1.71 7.32
CA VAL A 49 11.96 1.77 5.90
C VAL A 49 11.99 0.34 5.36
N ILE A 50 11.18 0.09 4.35
CA ILE A 50 11.03 -1.23 3.73
C ILE A 50 11.51 -1.15 2.29
N THR A 51 12.28 -2.13 1.86
CA THR A 51 12.67 -2.30 0.46
C THR A 51 12.38 -3.72 0.02
N THR A 52 11.68 -3.86 -1.09
CA THR A 52 11.38 -5.17 -1.69
C THR A 52 12.14 -5.35 -3.00
N ALA A 53 12.89 -6.44 -3.09
CA ALA A 53 13.66 -6.84 -4.27
C ALA A 53 13.57 -8.38 -4.46
N PRO A 54 12.46 -8.89 -4.99
CA PRO A 54 12.04 -10.30 -4.87
C PRO A 54 13.04 -11.34 -5.39
N ASN A 55 14.03 -10.96 -6.18
CA ASN A 55 14.96 -11.88 -6.83
C ASN A 55 16.37 -11.86 -6.22
N LEU A 56 16.59 -11.11 -5.13
CA LEU A 56 17.92 -10.95 -4.54
C LEU A 56 18.11 -11.82 -3.30
N GLY A 57 19.32 -12.36 -3.17
CA GLY A 57 19.76 -13.09 -1.98
C GLY A 57 19.84 -12.20 -0.74
N THR A 58 19.84 -12.84 0.44
CA THR A 58 19.90 -12.09 1.72
C THR A 58 21.18 -11.27 1.83
N GLU A 59 22.32 -11.80 1.37
CA GLU A 59 23.63 -11.12 1.42
C GLU A 59 23.66 -9.90 0.50
N ASP A 60 23.10 -10.03 -0.71
CA ASP A 60 22.97 -8.90 -1.65
C ASP A 60 22.06 -7.80 -1.10
N ILE A 61 20.93 -8.19 -0.49
CA ILE A 61 20.01 -7.26 0.17
C ILE A 61 20.72 -6.53 1.32
N GLU A 62 21.49 -7.24 2.13
CA GLU A 62 22.22 -6.64 3.25
C GLU A 62 23.25 -5.63 2.75
N GLN A 63 24.06 -6.02 1.79
CA GLN A 63 25.18 -5.22 1.30
C GLN A 63 24.74 -3.98 0.49
N PHE A 64 23.79 -4.17 -0.43
CA PHE A 64 23.44 -3.13 -1.41
C PHE A 64 22.18 -2.33 -1.05
N VAL A 65 21.39 -2.79 -0.08
CA VAL A 65 20.14 -2.13 0.31
C VAL A 65 20.15 -1.77 1.80
N THR A 66 20.30 -2.76 2.68
CA THR A 66 20.14 -2.53 4.12
C THR A 66 21.24 -1.63 4.65
N TYR A 67 22.51 -1.93 4.35
CA TYR A 67 23.67 -1.18 4.87
C TYR A 67 23.68 0.29 4.40
N PRO A 68 23.46 0.65 3.13
CA PRO A 68 23.33 2.05 2.72
C PRO A 68 22.22 2.81 3.46
N VAL A 69 21.05 2.16 3.65
CA VAL A 69 19.95 2.77 4.40
C VAL A 69 20.32 2.97 5.86
N GLU A 70 20.92 1.97 6.53
CA GLU A 70 21.39 2.10 7.92
C GLU A 70 22.38 3.25 8.08
N LEU A 71 23.37 3.33 7.20
CA LEU A 71 24.41 4.36 7.26
C LEU A 71 23.82 5.76 7.15
N ALA A 72 22.87 5.96 6.25
CA ALA A 72 22.21 7.25 6.10
C ALA A 72 21.32 7.62 7.29
N MET A 73 20.67 6.61 7.91
CA MET A 73 19.77 6.84 9.06
C MET A 73 20.50 6.97 10.39
N ALA A 74 21.73 6.45 10.52
CA ALA A 74 22.50 6.45 11.78
C ALA A 74 22.79 7.83 12.34
N ASN A 75 22.89 8.85 11.49
CA ASN A 75 23.24 10.23 11.88
C ASN A 75 22.03 11.16 12.06
N LEU A 76 20.81 10.61 12.04
CA LEU A 76 19.63 11.43 12.27
C LEU A 76 19.53 11.88 13.73
N PRO A 77 19.10 13.12 14.01
CA PRO A 77 18.89 13.61 15.37
C PRO A 77 17.78 12.82 16.09
N ASN A 78 17.90 12.69 17.40
CA ASN A 78 16.96 12.02 18.31
C ASN A 78 16.75 10.52 18.01
N VAL A 79 17.63 9.87 17.28
CA VAL A 79 17.64 8.40 17.13
C VAL A 79 18.24 7.79 18.38
N ILE A 80 17.52 6.85 19.01
CA ILE A 80 17.95 6.10 20.19
C ILE A 80 18.30 4.66 19.86
N GLU A 81 17.70 4.08 18.82
CA GLU A 81 17.99 2.72 18.36
C GLU A 81 17.83 2.61 16.86
N LEU A 82 18.72 1.87 16.22
CA LEU A 82 18.65 1.48 14.83
C LEU A 82 18.77 -0.04 14.73
N ARG A 83 17.84 -0.70 14.10
CA ARG A 83 17.85 -2.15 13.88
C ARG A 83 17.33 -2.49 12.51
N SER A 84 17.86 -3.57 11.95
CA SER A 84 17.47 -4.03 10.64
C SER A 84 17.22 -5.52 10.57
N VAL A 85 16.52 -5.93 9.55
CA VAL A 85 16.31 -7.34 9.18
C VAL A 85 16.45 -7.46 7.67
N SER A 86 17.44 -8.23 7.22
CA SER A 86 17.64 -8.61 5.84
C SER A 86 17.17 -10.05 5.61
N ARG A 87 16.34 -10.26 4.60
CA ARG A 87 15.85 -11.58 4.16
C ARG A 87 15.91 -11.65 2.64
N PHE A 88 15.69 -12.86 2.11
CA PHE A 88 15.54 -13.02 0.67
C PHE A 88 14.47 -12.08 0.12
N GLY A 89 14.87 -11.17 -0.74
CA GLY A 89 13.99 -10.20 -1.39
C GLY A 89 13.42 -9.09 -0.51
N LEU A 90 13.86 -8.93 0.75
CA LEU A 90 13.28 -7.97 1.69
C LEU A 90 14.33 -7.37 2.62
N SER A 91 14.36 -6.04 2.71
CA SER A 91 15.05 -5.28 3.76
C SER A 91 14.03 -4.50 4.58
N VAL A 92 14.18 -4.54 5.90
CA VAL A 92 13.40 -3.71 6.84
C VAL A 92 14.36 -3.04 7.80
N VAL A 93 14.45 -1.73 7.74
CA VAL A 93 15.25 -0.91 8.66
C VAL A 93 14.30 -0.15 9.58
N THR A 94 14.42 -0.37 10.87
CA THR A 94 13.61 0.26 11.92
C THR A 94 14.44 1.30 12.65
N ILE A 95 14.04 2.54 12.59
CA ILE A 95 14.65 3.68 13.25
C ILE A 95 13.74 4.09 14.41
N VAL A 96 14.26 3.98 15.64
CA VAL A 96 13.53 4.34 16.86
C VAL A 96 14.00 5.71 17.30
N PHE A 97 13.07 6.62 17.50
CA PHE A 97 13.31 7.99 17.93
C PHE A 97 12.84 8.21 19.37
N ASP A 98 13.36 9.23 19.99
CA ASP A 98 12.86 9.69 21.28
C ASP A 98 11.38 10.10 21.15
N ASP A 99 10.59 9.83 22.20
CA ASP A 99 9.15 10.15 22.21
C ASP A 99 8.88 11.65 22.13
N GLU A 100 9.82 12.49 22.62
CA GLU A 100 9.71 13.95 22.55
C GLU A 100 9.79 14.49 21.10
N ALA A 101 10.36 13.73 20.18
CA ALA A 101 10.43 14.10 18.76
C ALA A 101 9.06 14.11 18.06
N GLY A 102 8.03 13.53 18.68
CA GLY A 102 6.71 13.38 18.09
C GLY A 102 6.69 12.45 16.88
N THR A 103 5.54 12.34 16.20
CA THR A 103 5.36 11.35 15.13
C THR A 103 5.82 11.84 13.75
N TYR A 104 5.66 13.11 13.44
CA TYR A 104 5.83 13.62 12.06
C TYR A 104 7.25 14.10 11.75
N LEU A 105 7.95 14.71 12.70
CA LEU A 105 9.33 15.17 12.50
C LEU A 105 10.29 14.03 12.16
N PRO A 106 10.30 12.88 12.89
CA PRO A 106 11.08 11.71 12.52
C PRO A 106 10.86 11.26 11.08
N ARG A 107 9.60 11.21 10.65
CA ARG A 107 9.25 10.79 9.29
C ARG A 107 9.76 11.76 8.22
N GLN A 108 9.69 13.07 8.48
CA GLN A 108 10.24 14.07 7.57
C GLN A 108 11.75 13.89 7.41
N LEU A 109 12.48 13.74 8.51
CA LEU A 109 13.93 13.53 8.49
C LEU A 109 14.32 12.25 7.74
N VAL A 110 13.59 11.15 8.00
CA VAL A 110 13.79 9.88 7.28
C VAL A 110 13.49 10.06 5.79
N GLN A 111 12.42 10.78 5.42
CA GLN A 111 12.06 11.00 4.01
C GLN A 111 13.14 11.80 3.26
N GLU A 112 13.72 12.81 3.88
CA GLU A 112 14.82 13.60 3.30
C GLU A 112 16.03 12.70 3.02
N LYS A 113 16.45 11.88 3.99
CA LYS A 113 17.56 10.93 3.81
C LYS A 113 17.24 9.79 2.84
N LEU A 114 16.00 9.36 2.81
CA LEU A 114 15.57 8.30 1.91
C LEU A 114 15.69 8.70 0.44
N ALA A 115 15.45 9.97 0.12
CA ALA A 115 15.65 10.51 -1.22
C ALA A 115 17.11 10.40 -1.66
N GLU A 116 18.07 10.76 -0.78
CA GLU A 116 19.50 10.64 -1.05
C GLU A 116 19.91 9.18 -1.28
N VAL A 117 19.53 8.28 -0.37
CA VAL A 117 19.89 6.87 -0.43
C VAL A 117 19.30 6.15 -1.63
N SER A 118 18.11 6.56 -2.07
CA SER A 118 17.46 5.94 -3.22
C SER A 118 18.29 6.07 -4.52
N GLU A 119 19.15 7.08 -4.61
CA GLU A 119 20.07 7.28 -5.73
C GLU A 119 21.33 6.41 -5.63
N GLU A 120 21.67 5.96 -4.41
CA GLU A 120 22.84 5.10 -4.16
C GLU A 120 22.54 3.62 -4.38
N ILE A 121 21.26 3.22 -4.26
CA ILE A 121 20.84 1.82 -4.46
C ILE A 121 20.87 1.49 -5.96
N PRO A 122 21.58 0.43 -6.39
CA PRO A 122 21.68 0.08 -7.79
C PRO A 122 20.32 -0.25 -8.42
N GLU A 123 20.16 0.00 -9.72
CA GLU A 123 18.96 -0.41 -10.46
C GLU A 123 18.72 -1.92 -10.34
N GLY A 124 17.47 -2.30 -10.06
CA GLY A 124 17.07 -3.69 -9.86
C GLY A 124 17.09 -4.16 -8.40
N PHE A 125 17.63 -3.37 -7.47
CA PHE A 125 17.66 -3.68 -6.03
C PHE A 125 16.43 -3.16 -5.27
N GLY A 126 15.42 -2.70 -5.98
CA GLY A 126 14.19 -2.15 -5.42
C GLY A 126 14.31 -0.68 -5.06
N SER A 127 13.20 -0.13 -4.55
CA SER A 127 13.16 1.25 -4.08
C SER A 127 12.69 1.28 -2.63
N PRO A 128 13.43 1.91 -1.72
CA PRO A 128 13.06 2.00 -0.32
C PRO A 128 11.85 2.94 -0.15
N PHE A 129 10.94 2.56 0.74
CA PHE A 129 9.79 3.38 1.10
C PHE A 129 9.51 3.29 2.60
N MET A 130 8.86 4.30 3.15
CA MET A 130 8.46 4.28 4.55
C MET A 130 7.17 3.51 4.75
N ALA A 131 7.15 2.65 5.76
CA ALA A 131 5.93 2.01 6.24
C ALA A 131 4.88 3.04 6.71
N PRO A 132 3.59 2.69 6.69
CA PRO A 132 2.51 3.58 7.12
C PRO A 132 2.62 3.96 8.61
N ILE A 133 1.97 5.06 8.99
CA ILE A 133 1.92 5.55 10.38
C ILE A 133 0.91 4.70 11.17
N THR A 134 1.33 3.54 11.60
CA THR A 134 0.52 2.63 12.40
C THR A 134 1.35 2.08 13.57
N THR A 135 0.71 1.35 14.46
CA THR A 135 1.35 0.66 15.58
C THR A 135 1.07 -0.83 15.48
N GLY A 136 1.71 -1.64 16.32
CA GLY A 136 1.42 -3.08 16.38
C GLY A 136 -0.04 -3.41 16.72
N LEU A 137 -0.79 -2.45 17.27
CA LEU A 137 -2.21 -2.56 17.58
C LEU A 137 -3.11 -1.89 16.52
N GLY A 138 -2.51 -1.44 15.41
CA GLY A 138 -3.22 -0.73 14.33
C GLY A 138 -4.10 -1.61 13.47
N GLU A 139 -3.98 -2.91 13.54
CA GLU A 139 -4.82 -3.87 12.83
C GLU A 139 -6.19 -4.01 13.52
N ILE A 140 -7.13 -3.16 13.16
CA ILE A 140 -8.39 -2.99 13.90
C ILE A 140 -9.58 -3.76 13.31
N PHE A 141 -9.51 -4.12 12.03
CA PHE A 141 -10.64 -4.74 11.35
C PHE A 141 -10.18 -5.68 10.23
N GLN A 142 -10.78 -6.85 10.17
CA GLN A 142 -10.57 -7.83 9.11
C GLN A 142 -11.92 -8.21 8.49
N TYR A 143 -11.91 -8.50 7.19
CA TYR A 143 -13.08 -8.92 6.44
C TYR A 143 -12.70 -9.91 5.34
N THR A 144 -13.70 -10.64 4.85
CA THR A 144 -13.56 -11.55 3.71
C THR A 144 -14.58 -11.21 2.64
N LEU A 145 -14.22 -11.47 1.39
CA LEU A 145 -15.13 -11.39 0.26
C LEU A 145 -15.80 -12.77 0.10
N LYS A 146 -17.11 -12.78 0.05
CA LYS A 146 -17.89 -13.98 -0.21
C LYS A 146 -18.66 -13.82 -1.50
N ILE A 147 -18.63 -14.84 -2.35
CA ILE A 147 -19.45 -14.92 -3.55
C ILE A 147 -20.88 -15.19 -3.11
N LYS A 148 -21.84 -14.52 -3.72
CA LYS A 148 -23.26 -14.73 -3.49
C LYS A 148 -23.67 -16.09 -4.01
N GLU A 149 -24.59 -16.78 -3.32
CA GLU A 149 -25.12 -18.08 -3.73
C GLU A 149 -25.64 -18.03 -5.17
N GLY A 150 -25.20 -19.00 -5.98
CA GLY A 150 -25.57 -19.11 -7.40
C GLY A 150 -24.63 -18.39 -8.37
N TYR A 151 -23.57 -17.76 -7.89
CA TYR A 151 -22.57 -17.07 -8.71
C TYR A 151 -21.16 -17.65 -8.54
N GLU A 152 -21.02 -18.80 -7.88
CA GLU A 152 -19.75 -19.42 -7.53
C GLU A 152 -18.90 -19.75 -8.76
N ASP A 153 -19.51 -20.07 -9.88
CA ASP A 153 -18.84 -20.41 -11.14
C ASP A 153 -18.36 -19.16 -11.93
N GLN A 154 -18.81 -17.96 -11.53
CA GLN A 154 -18.47 -16.72 -12.23
C GLN A 154 -17.24 -16.00 -11.68
N TYR A 155 -16.87 -16.28 -10.44
CA TYR A 155 -15.78 -15.62 -9.75
C TYR A 155 -14.80 -16.65 -9.20
N ASP A 156 -13.57 -16.58 -9.68
CA ASP A 156 -12.46 -17.33 -9.11
C ASP A 156 -11.67 -16.49 -8.08
N ALA A 157 -10.63 -17.07 -7.49
CA ALA A 157 -9.80 -16.40 -6.51
C ALA A 157 -9.00 -15.19 -7.10
N MET A 158 -8.76 -15.18 -8.41
CA MET A 158 -8.11 -14.07 -9.11
C MET A 158 -9.08 -12.90 -9.33
N GLU A 159 -10.32 -13.20 -9.68
CA GLU A 159 -11.38 -12.21 -9.83
C GLU A 159 -11.71 -11.55 -8.47
N LEU A 160 -11.87 -12.34 -7.40
CA LEU A 160 -12.06 -11.82 -6.05
C LEU A 160 -10.91 -10.91 -5.61
N ARG A 161 -9.66 -11.30 -5.92
CA ARG A 161 -8.50 -10.47 -5.61
C ARG A 161 -8.50 -9.17 -6.41
N THR A 162 -8.92 -9.21 -7.65
CA THR A 162 -9.05 -8.03 -8.50
C THR A 162 -10.10 -7.07 -7.93
N ILE A 163 -11.27 -7.58 -7.52
CA ILE A 163 -12.32 -6.79 -6.86
C ILE A 163 -11.79 -6.17 -5.56
N GLN A 164 -11.07 -6.95 -4.74
CA GLN A 164 -10.45 -6.47 -3.51
C GLN A 164 -9.49 -5.29 -3.77
N ASP A 165 -8.55 -5.45 -4.69
CA ASP A 165 -7.48 -4.48 -4.91
C ASP A 165 -7.98 -3.21 -5.63
N TRP A 166 -8.92 -3.35 -6.57
CA TRP A 166 -9.34 -2.26 -7.44
C TRP A 166 -10.62 -1.55 -6.99
N ILE A 167 -11.49 -2.21 -6.26
CA ILE A 167 -12.76 -1.65 -5.80
C ILE A 167 -12.74 -1.44 -4.29
N VAL A 168 -12.60 -2.53 -3.52
CA VAL A 168 -12.77 -2.47 -2.07
C VAL A 168 -11.65 -1.68 -1.40
N LYS A 169 -10.39 -2.04 -1.66
CA LYS A 169 -9.20 -1.38 -1.10
C LYS A 169 -9.21 0.12 -1.35
N ARG A 170 -9.51 0.54 -2.58
CA ARG A 170 -9.53 1.97 -2.95
C ARG A 170 -10.60 2.75 -2.21
N GLN A 171 -11.78 2.19 -2.04
CA GLN A 171 -12.88 2.83 -1.34
C GLN A 171 -12.66 2.85 0.18
N MET A 172 -12.05 1.79 0.73
CA MET A 172 -11.70 1.72 2.16
C MET A 172 -10.59 2.67 2.56
N ALA A 173 -9.61 2.89 1.69
CA ALA A 173 -8.51 3.83 1.92
C ALA A 173 -8.99 5.29 2.08
N LEU A 174 -10.21 5.60 1.65
CA LEU A 174 -10.82 6.93 1.82
C LEU A 174 -11.51 7.12 3.18
N VAL A 175 -11.59 6.08 4.01
CA VAL A 175 -12.25 6.16 5.32
C VAL A 175 -11.35 6.94 6.30
N PRO A 176 -11.88 7.98 6.97
CA PRO A 176 -11.11 8.74 7.95
C PRO A 176 -10.55 7.84 9.06
N GLY A 177 -9.25 7.96 9.32
CA GLY A 177 -8.54 7.17 10.32
C GLY A 177 -7.98 5.84 9.81
N VAL A 178 -8.28 5.41 8.59
CA VAL A 178 -7.61 4.31 7.91
C VAL A 178 -6.32 4.81 7.29
N VAL A 179 -5.21 4.12 7.54
CA VAL A 179 -3.90 4.46 6.96
C VAL A 179 -3.53 3.53 5.82
N GLU A 180 -3.91 2.27 5.92
CA GLU A 180 -3.63 1.27 4.90
C GLU A 180 -4.68 0.15 4.91
N VAL A 181 -4.88 -0.48 3.76
CA VAL A 181 -5.72 -1.66 3.60
C VAL A 181 -4.90 -2.74 2.89
N ASN A 182 -4.61 -3.82 3.59
CA ASN A 182 -3.87 -4.95 3.07
C ASN A 182 -4.81 -6.04 2.59
N ALA A 183 -4.47 -6.66 1.47
CA ALA A 183 -5.25 -7.76 0.89
C ALA A 183 -4.54 -9.09 1.13
N PHE A 184 -5.29 -10.12 1.51
CA PHE A 184 -4.81 -11.49 1.73
C PHE A 184 -5.52 -12.46 0.82
N GLY A 185 -4.79 -13.49 0.38
CA GLY A 185 -5.33 -14.56 -0.45
C GLY A 185 -5.55 -14.17 -1.91
N GLY A 186 -6.06 -15.11 -2.67
CA GLY A 186 -6.29 -15.00 -4.10
C GLY A 186 -5.02 -14.88 -4.92
N TYR A 187 -5.19 -14.63 -6.21
CA TYR A 187 -4.11 -14.47 -7.17
C TYR A 187 -4.12 -13.04 -7.73
N VAL A 188 -2.97 -12.36 -7.66
CA VAL A 188 -2.83 -11.04 -8.29
C VAL A 188 -2.78 -11.22 -9.79
N LYS A 189 -3.78 -10.68 -10.49
CA LYS A 189 -3.91 -10.75 -11.94
C LYS A 189 -2.84 -9.93 -12.63
N GLN A 190 -2.16 -10.53 -13.60
CA GLN A 190 -1.16 -9.87 -14.44
C GLN A 190 -1.33 -10.29 -15.90
N TYR A 191 -0.79 -9.50 -16.81
CA TYR A 191 -0.62 -9.92 -18.19
C TYR A 191 0.57 -10.89 -18.27
N GLU A 192 0.37 -12.01 -18.92
CA GLU A 192 1.36 -13.06 -19.10
C GLU A 192 1.65 -13.26 -20.58
N ILE A 193 2.92 -13.16 -20.95
CA ILE A 193 3.42 -13.47 -22.28
C ILE A 193 4.38 -14.63 -22.13
N ALA A 194 3.91 -15.84 -22.39
CA ALA A 194 4.74 -17.04 -22.37
C ALA A 194 5.49 -17.16 -23.70
N LEU A 195 6.80 -16.85 -23.68
CA LEU A 195 7.64 -16.91 -24.87
C LEU A 195 8.02 -18.35 -25.21
N ASN A 196 8.05 -18.68 -26.50
CA ASN A 196 8.51 -19.98 -26.98
C ASN A 196 9.98 -19.88 -27.42
N PRO A 197 10.91 -20.59 -26.72
CA PRO A 197 12.35 -20.50 -27.03
C PRO A 197 12.73 -20.94 -28.47
N ASP A 198 12.01 -21.90 -29.01
CA ASP A 198 12.30 -22.39 -30.37
C ASP A 198 11.88 -21.37 -31.43
N LYS A 199 10.74 -20.71 -31.22
CA LYS A 199 10.31 -19.62 -32.09
C LYS A 199 11.26 -18.42 -32.00
N LEU A 200 11.66 -18.02 -30.78
CA LEU A 200 12.67 -16.96 -30.60
C LEU A 200 13.94 -17.26 -31.36
N LYS A 201 14.45 -18.50 -31.24
CA LYS A 201 15.63 -18.94 -31.95
C LYS A 201 15.44 -18.94 -33.47
N SER A 202 14.28 -19.35 -33.98
CA SER A 202 14.01 -19.40 -35.42
C SER A 202 13.97 -18.01 -36.05
N PHE A 203 13.47 -17.00 -35.30
CA PHE A 203 13.48 -15.61 -35.73
C PHE A 203 14.78 -14.87 -35.36
N GLY A 204 15.72 -15.51 -34.67
CA GLY A 204 16.95 -14.86 -34.18
C GLY A 204 16.71 -13.73 -33.18
N ILE A 205 15.63 -13.81 -32.38
CA ILE A 205 15.22 -12.82 -31.42
C ILE A 205 15.63 -13.24 -30.01
N THR A 206 16.14 -12.29 -29.24
CA THR A 206 16.49 -12.47 -27.83
C THR A 206 15.34 -12.06 -26.92
N MET A 207 15.31 -12.57 -25.68
CA MET A 207 14.34 -12.12 -24.68
C MET A 207 14.45 -10.63 -24.39
N SER A 208 15.66 -10.07 -24.40
CA SER A 208 15.88 -8.64 -24.17
C SER A 208 15.22 -7.77 -25.24
N GLU A 209 15.24 -8.18 -26.51
CA GLU A 209 14.56 -7.46 -27.59
C GLU A 209 13.04 -7.47 -27.40
N VAL A 210 12.47 -8.56 -26.88
CA VAL A 210 11.05 -8.64 -26.55
C VAL A 210 10.71 -7.67 -25.41
N PHE A 211 11.52 -7.63 -24.34
CA PHE A 211 11.32 -6.69 -23.23
C PHE A 211 11.41 -5.23 -23.68
N GLU A 212 12.41 -4.89 -24.48
CA GLU A 212 12.55 -3.53 -25.02
C GLU A 212 11.38 -3.16 -25.93
N ALA A 213 10.93 -4.07 -26.79
CA ALA A 213 9.77 -3.85 -27.64
C ALA A 213 8.50 -3.57 -26.82
N LEU A 214 8.24 -4.37 -25.78
CA LEU A 214 7.11 -4.17 -24.88
C LEU A 214 7.20 -2.83 -24.14
N LYS A 215 8.39 -2.47 -23.63
CA LYS A 215 8.64 -1.21 -22.94
C LYS A 215 8.39 0.01 -23.85
N MET A 216 8.90 -0.03 -25.08
CA MET A 216 8.77 1.05 -26.04
C MET A 216 7.36 1.20 -26.61
N ASN A 217 6.63 0.10 -26.79
CA ASN A 217 5.28 0.10 -27.36
C ASN A 217 4.16 0.21 -26.31
N ASN A 218 4.49 0.34 -25.02
CA ASN A 218 3.50 0.48 -23.96
C ASN A 218 3.66 1.81 -23.22
N ALA A 219 3.72 2.90 -23.96
CA ALA A 219 3.85 4.24 -23.40
C ALA A 219 3.01 5.26 -24.19
N ASN A 220 2.32 6.13 -23.47
CA ASN A 220 1.66 7.28 -24.09
C ASN A 220 2.69 8.39 -24.31
N THR A 221 2.61 9.05 -25.46
CA THR A 221 3.48 10.16 -25.81
C THR A 221 2.66 11.44 -25.91
N GLY A 222 3.13 12.50 -25.23
CA GLY A 222 2.60 13.84 -25.46
C GLY A 222 3.15 14.39 -26.77
N GLY A 223 2.30 14.97 -27.60
CA GLY A 223 2.67 15.67 -28.81
C GLY A 223 2.55 17.19 -28.69
N ALA A 224 2.98 17.91 -29.73
CA ALA A 224 2.69 19.32 -29.88
C ALA A 224 1.19 19.55 -30.20
N TYR A 225 0.80 20.77 -30.40
CA TYR A 225 -0.54 21.09 -30.93
C TYR A 225 -0.43 21.53 -32.38
N ILE A 226 -1.50 21.31 -33.11
CA ILE A 226 -1.69 21.84 -34.50
C ILE A 226 -2.73 22.96 -34.44
N GLU A 227 -2.34 24.14 -34.87
CA GLU A 227 -3.28 25.25 -34.99
C GLU A 227 -4.01 25.15 -36.34
N LYS A 228 -5.35 25.05 -36.31
CA LYS A 228 -6.19 25.03 -37.50
C LYS A 228 -7.47 25.80 -37.20
N ASN A 229 -7.80 26.77 -38.07
CA ASN A 229 -9.01 27.59 -37.94
C ASN A 229 -9.09 28.33 -36.58
N HIS A 230 -7.99 28.89 -36.09
CA HIS A 230 -7.86 29.55 -34.78
C HIS A 230 -8.19 28.66 -33.58
N GLN A 231 -8.08 27.35 -33.74
CA GLN A 231 -8.22 26.37 -32.67
C GLN A 231 -6.93 25.55 -32.53
N ALA A 232 -6.48 25.36 -31.29
CA ALA A 232 -5.35 24.48 -30.98
C ALA A 232 -5.88 23.03 -30.81
N ASN A 233 -5.43 22.14 -31.70
CA ASN A 233 -5.71 20.72 -31.62
C ASN A 233 -4.51 20.00 -31.04
N PHE A 234 -4.62 19.49 -29.83
CA PHE A 234 -3.55 18.77 -29.16
C PHE A 234 -3.37 17.37 -29.75
N ILE A 235 -2.12 17.01 -30.03
CA ILE A 235 -1.76 15.68 -30.51
C ILE A 235 -1.44 14.81 -29.28
N ARG A 236 -2.06 13.65 -29.20
CA ARG A 236 -1.77 12.64 -28.19
C ARG A 236 -1.46 11.32 -28.88
N GLY A 237 -0.27 10.79 -28.64
CA GLY A 237 0.08 9.42 -29.02
C GLY A 237 -0.46 8.45 -27.95
N GLU A 238 -1.43 7.62 -28.32
CA GLU A 238 -1.94 6.55 -27.45
C GLU A 238 -1.20 5.26 -27.77
N GLY A 239 -0.28 4.84 -26.92
CA GLY A 239 0.53 3.64 -27.07
C GLY A 239 0.38 2.62 -25.94
N LEU A 240 -0.45 2.90 -24.90
CA LEU A 240 -0.72 1.91 -23.85
C LEU A 240 -1.62 0.80 -24.39
N ALA A 241 -1.18 -0.45 -24.20
CA ALA A 241 -1.98 -1.62 -24.46
C ALA A 241 -3.24 -1.63 -23.58
N ARG A 242 -4.43 -1.81 -24.19
CA ARG A 242 -5.72 -1.87 -23.50
C ARG A 242 -6.34 -3.25 -23.53
N SER A 243 -5.84 -4.12 -24.39
CA SER A 243 -6.34 -5.46 -24.59
C SER A 243 -5.20 -6.46 -24.74
N LEU A 244 -5.51 -7.75 -24.67
CA LEU A 244 -4.55 -8.81 -24.99
C LEU A 244 -4.14 -8.75 -26.47
N GLU A 245 -5.07 -8.39 -27.34
CA GLU A 245 -4.83 -8.24 -28.78
C GLU A 245 -3.79 -7.15 -29.08
N ASP A 246 -3.79 -6.04 -28.34
CA ASP A 246 -2.77 -4.98 -28.48
C ASP A 246 -1.39 -5.52 -28.14
N LEU A 247 -1.29 -6.35 -27.08
CA LEU A 247 -0.04 -7.02 -26.71
C LEU A 247 0.40 -8.02 -27.76
N GLU A 248 -0.51 -8.84 -28.28
CA GLU A 248 -0.23 -9.81 -29.34
C GLU A 248 0.30 -9.16 -30.62
N ASN A 249 -0.25 -7.98 -30.96
CA ASN A 249 0.10 -7.22 -32.16
C ASN A 249 1.32 -6.29 -31.97
N THR A 250 1.93 -6.26 -30.81
CA THR A 250 3.16 -5.50 -30.58
C THR A 250 4.30 -6.02 -31.47
N VAL A 251 4.91 -5.10 -32.23
CA VAL A 251 6.05 -5.42 -33.11
C VAL A 251 7.32 -5.57 -32.28
N VAL A 252 7.95 -6.73 -32.34
CA VAL A 252 9.23 -6.99 -31.69
C VAL A 252 10.39 -6.46 -32.54
N ILE A 253 10.47 -6.89 -33.78
CA ILE A 253 11.47 -6.45 -34.77
C ILE A 253 10.85 -6.46 -36.17
N THR A 254 11.52 -5.82 -37.12
CA THR A 254 11.16 -5.89 -38.54
C THR A 254 12.28 -6.57 -39.30
N GLN A 255 12.00 -7.72 -39.94
CA GLN A 255 12.93 -8.47 -40.73
C GLN A 255 12.55 -8.43 -42.23
N ASN A 256 13.46 -7.95 -43.06
CA ASN A 256 13.23 -7.84 -44.51
C ASN A 256 11.92 -7.13 -44.90
N GLY A 257 11.53 -6.12 -44.12
CA GLY A 257 10.28 -5.38 -44.31
C GLY A 257 9.02 -6.06 -43.74
N THR A 258 9.13 -7.22 -43.14
CA THR A 258 8.02 -7.94 -42.48
C THR A 258 8.13 -7.79 -40.97
N PRO A 259 7.11 -7.28 -40.27
CA PRO A 259 7.11 -7.19 -38.83
C PRO A 259 6.94 -8.58 -38.20
N VAL A 260 7.74 -8.89 -37.18
CA VAL A 260 7.57 -10.04 -36.30
C VAL A 260 6.88 -9.56 -35.04
N LEU A 261 5.73 -10.14 -34.72
CA LEU A 261 4.86 -9.72 -33.62
C LEU A 261 5.07 -10.59 -32.38
N ILE A 262 4.62 -10.14 -31.23
CA ILE A 262 4.65 -10.92 -29.99
C ILE A 262 3.97 -12.28 -30.19
N ARG A 263 2.80 -12.35 -30.84
CA ARG A 263 2.08 -13.62 -31.11
C ARG A 263 2.89 -14.62 -31.94
N ASP A 264 3.84 -14.15 -32.74
CA ASP A 264 4.66 -15.03 -33.58
C ASP A 264 5.74 -15.74 -32.77
N VAL A 265 6.19 -15.13 -31.66
CA VAL A 265 7.24 -15.64 -30.76
C VAL A 265 6.69 -16.15 -29.43
N ALA A 266 5.46 -15.81 -29.06
CA ALA A 266 4.80 -16.33 -27.88
C ALA A 266 4.14 -17.69 -28.14
N GLU A 267 4.04 -18.50 -27.10
CA GLU A 267 3.19 -19.67 -27.03
C GLU A 267 1.77 -19.27 -26.59
N LYS A 268 1.70 -18.33 -25.64
CA LYS A 268 0.44 -17.81 -25.09
C LYS A 268 0.59 -16.35 -24.71
N VAL A 269 -0.40 -15.54 -25.03
CA VAL A 269 -0.63 -14.20 -24.47
C VAL A 269 -1.96 -14.25 -23.73
N GLY A 270 -1.97 -13.87 -22.46
CA GLY A 270 -3.18 -14.00 -21.65
C GLY A 270 -3.07 -13.35 -20.29
N TYR A 271 -3.99 -13.72 -19.42
CA TYR A 271 -3.91 -13.40 -18.01
C TYR A 271 -3.24 -14.54 -17.26
N GLY A 272 -2.30 -14.19 -16.41
CA GLY A 272 -1.64 -15.09 -15.49
C GLY A 272 -1.71 -14.58 -14.06
N SER A 273 -1.06 -15.26 -13.15
CA SER A 273 -0.99 -14.87 -11.75
C SER A 273 0.44 -14.59 -11.33
N GLN A 274 0.62 -13.55 -10.54
CA GLN A 274 1.89 -13.37 -9.84
C GLN A 274 2.14 -14.55 -8.89
N ILE A 275 3.40 -14.92 -8.72
CA ILE A 275 3.80 -15.92 -7.72
C ILE A 275 3.31 -15.46 -6.35
N ARG A 276 2.61 -16.34 -5.64
CA ARG A 276 2.11 -16.08 -4.29
C ARG A 276 2.93 -16.84 -3.26
N TYR A 277 3.10 -16.24 -2.09
CA TYR A 277 3.84 -16.85 -0.98
C TYR A 277 2.93 -17.50 0.08
N GLY A 278 1.61 -17.43 -0.09
CA GLY A 278 0.65 -18.00 0.83
C GLY A 278 -0.76 -18.02 0.26
N ALA A 279 -1.65 -18.67 1.00
CA ALA A 279 -3.08 -18.70 0.71
C ALA A 279 -3.86 -18.26 1.95
N PHE A 280 -5.03 -17.69 1.74
CA PHE A 280 -5.98 -17.37 2.80
C PHE A 280 -7.22 -18.24 2.65
N THR A 281 -7.58 -18.92 3.73
CA THR A 281 -8.71 -19.85 3.73
C THR A 281 -9.71 -19.52 4.82
N GLN A 282 -10.97 -19.66 4.54
CA GLN A 282 -12.07 -19.60 5.49
C GLN A 282 -12.96 -20.84 5.32
N ASP A 283 -13.25 -21.53 6.43
CA ASP A 283 -14.10 -22.72 6.43
C ASP A 283 -13.62 -23.81 5.45
N GLY A 284 -12.29 -23.96 5.30
CA GLY A 284 -11.66 -24.93 4.41
C GLY A 284 -11.68 -24.59 2.92
N LYS A 285 -12.20 -23.42 2.54
CA LYS A 285 -12.19 -22.91 1.16
C LYS A 285 -11.24 -21.72 1.02
N GLU A 286 -10.57 -21.64 -0.12
CA GLU A 286 -9.76 -20.48 -0.45
C GLU A 286 -10.66 -19.24 -0.64
N THR A 287 -10.24 -18.11 -0.08
CA THR A 287 -10.97 -16.86 -0.18
C THR A 287 -10.01 -15.68 -0.24
N VAL A 288 -10.54 -14.49 -0.41
CA VAL A 288 -9.82 -13.23 -0.37
C VAL A 288 -10.33 -12.41 0.79
N GLY A 289 -9.41 -11.84 1.56
CA GLY A 289 -9.74 -10.96 2.67
C GLY A 289 -8.98 -9.67 2.62
N GLY A 290 -9.41 -8.74 3.47
CA GLY A 290 -8.73 -7.48 3.69
C GLY A 290 -8.52 -7.22 5.17
N GLN A 291 -7.44 -6.53 5.48
CA GLN A 291 -7.08 -6.07 6.82
C GLN A 291 -6.91 -4.57 6.80
N ILE A 292 -7.55 -3.90 7.73
CA ILE A 292 -7.53 -2.44 7.84
C ILE A 292 -6.61 -2.02 8.97
N LEU A 293 -5.66 -1.16 8.63
CA LEU A 293 -4.72 -0.55 9.55
C LEU A 293 -5.17 0.86 9.91
N MET A 294 -5.22 1.13 11.20
CA MET A 294 -5.59 2.43 11.75
C MET A 294 -4.37 3.34 11.87
N LEU A 295 -4.58 4.61 11.62
CA LEU A 295 -3.60 5.67 11.88
C LEU A 295 -3.32 5.78 13.39
N LYS A 296 -2.04 5.85 13.77
CA LYS A 296 -1.59 6.05 15.17
C LYS A 296 -2.31 7.24 15.81
N GLY A 297 -2.84 7.03 17.02
CA GLY A 297 -3.53 8.08 17.81
C GLY A 297 -5.01 8.28 17.51
N GLN A 298 -5.59 7.53 16.57
CA GLN A 298 -7.03 7.54 16.31
C GLN A 298 -7.81 6.66 17.30
N SER A 299 -9.10 6.88 17.41
CA SER A 299 -10.00 6.03 18.18
C SER A 299 -10.41 4.81 17.37
N ALA A 300 -10.04 3.61 17.81
CA ALA A 300 -10.37 2.37 17.12
C ALA A 300 -11.89 2.21 16.91
N ASN A 301 -12.70 2.50 17.92
CA ASN A 301 -14.16 2.43 17.83
C ASN A 301 -14.73 3.34 16.73
N ASN A 302 -14.22 4.58 16.64
CA ASN A 302 -14.69 5.52 15.63
C ASN A 302 -14.30 5.05 14.22
N VAL A 303 -13.07 4.59 14.05
CA VAL A 303 -12.60 4.09 12.75
C VAL A 303 -13.36 2.82 12.35
N ILE A 304 -13.59 1.87 13.27
CA ILE A 304 -14.40 0.66 13.01
C ILE A 304 -15.82 1.03 12.57
N ASN A 305 -16.47 1.97 13.24
CA ASN A 305 -17.83 2.43 12.88
C ASN A 305 -17.86 3.06 11.48
N ASN A 306 -16.85 3.88 11.15
CA ASN A 306 -16.70 4.48 9.82
C ASN A 306 -16.47 3.40 8.74
N VAL A 307 -15.61 2.42 9.03
CA VAL A 307 -15.36 1.27 8.16
C VAL A 307 -16.63 0.46 7.93
N GLN A 308 -17.37 0.10 8.98
CA GLN A 308 -18.62 -0.66 8.85
C GLN A 308 -19.68 0.10 8.04
N SER A 309 -19.75 1.41 8.22
CA SER A 309 -20.66 2.25 7.43
C SER A 309 -20.24 2.25 5.95
N ARG A 310 -18.94 2.35 5.69
CA ARG A 310 -18.41 2.30 4.32
C ARG A 310 -18.58 0.94 3.66
N ILE A 311 -18.44 -0.17 4.40
CA ILE A 311 -18.73 -1.53 3.89
C ILE A 311 -20.16 -1.60 3.34
N LYS A 312 -21.15 -1.08 4.07
CA LYS A 312 -22.55 -1.09 3.63
C LYS A 312 -22.76 -0.28 2.33
N GLU A 313 -21.97 0.75 2.09
CA GLU A 313 -22.01 1.51 0.83
C GLU A 313 -21.35 0.73 -0.31
N ILE A 314 -20.17 0.17 -0.04
CA ILE A 314 -19.40 -0.61 -1.02
C ILE A 314 -20.22 -1.82 -1.49
N GLN A 315 -20.87 -2.54 -0.57
CA GLN A 315 -21.72 -3.70 -0.89
C GLN A 315 -22.80 -3.41 -1.95
N LYS A 316 -23.27 -2.15 -2.06
CA LYS A 316 -24.25 -1.76 -3.07
C LYS A 316 -23.65 -1.59 -4.47
N SER A 317 -22.35 -1.42 -4.56
CA SER A 317 -21.61 -1.18 -5.80
C SER A 317 -20.76 -2.38 -6.25
N LEU A 318 -20.68 -3.43 -5.43
CA LEU A 318 -20.01 -4.66 -5.81
C LEU A 318 -20.84 -5.43 -6.85
N PRO A 319 -20.19 -6.16 -7.77
CA PRO A 319 -20.84 -7.16 -8.56
C PRO A 319 -21.46 -8.26 -7.66
N GLU A 320 -22.37 -9.06 -8.20
CA GLU A 320 -23.16 -10.06 -7.45
C GLU A 320 -22.32 -11.13 -6.75
#